data_a1bf76180ea8d90d32876bd24766985e
#
_entry.id   a1bf76180ea8d90d32876bd24766985e
#
_cell.length_a   1.000
_cell.length_b   1.000
_cell.length_c   1.000
_cell.angle_alpha   90.00
_cell.angle_beta   90.00
_cell.angle_gamma   90.00
#
_symmetry.space_group_name_H-M   'P 1'
#
loop_
_entity.id
_entity.type
_entity.pdbx_description
1 polymer ?
#
loop_
_entity_poly.entity_id
_entity_poly.type
_entity_poly.pdbx_seq_one_letter_code
_entity_poly.pdbx_strand_id
1 'polypeptide(L)'
;MQLFEVPKYRAQSCLNRKVFFENQWINYGEWFPDWNIRIFRSDSWKMESRDVHEGIILKGTSKRLNGLLEHHSYRNWEDRNLRMDKYSELWALMKFKKGVKAFKTEGSFRAIWRFFRNYIIKLGFLDGILGLKISISIAKEVNLKYKKLYQLNSQ
;
A
#
# COMPACT_ATOMS: atom_id res chain seq x y z
N MET A 1 -14.81 -9.43 -33.65
CA MET A 1 -14.66 -9.35 -32.18
C MET A 1 -13.99 -10.64 -31.73
N GLN A 2 -12.64 -10.65 -31.63
CA GLN A 2 -11.92 -11.83 -31.16
C GLN A 2 -12.15 -11.97 -29.66
N LEU A 3 -12.85 -12.99 -29.27
CA LEU A 3 -12.99 -13.43 -27.88
C LEU A 3 -11.60 -13.91 -27.45
N PHE A 4 -10.97 -13.21 -26.52
CA PHE A 4 -9.75 -13.69 -25.89
C PHE A 4 -10.13 -14.95 -25.08
N GLU A 5 -9.78 -16.13 -25.57
CA GLU A 5 -9.83 -17.35 -24.78
C GLU A 5 -8.87 -17.22 -23.60
N VAL A 6 -9.42 -17.03 -22.42
CA VAL A 6 -8.64 -17.05 -21.17
C VAL A 6 -8.24 -18.52 -20.94
N PRO A 7 -6.94 -18.85 -20.92
CA PRO A 7 -6.49 -20.22 -20.77
C PRO A 7 -7.06 -20.85 -19.48
N LYS A 8 -7.60 -22.06 -19.59
CA LYS A 8 -8.31 -22.83 -18.57
C LYS A 8 -7.56 -23.00 -17.23
N TYR A 9 -6.28 -22.68 -17.18
CA TYR A 9 -5.38 -22.91 -16.03
C TYR A 9 -4.90 -21.66 -15.29
N ARG A 10 -5.36 -20.46 -15.65
CA ARG A 10 -4.91 -19.21 -15.00
C ARG A 10 -6.12 -18.45 -14.48
N ALA A 11 -6.41 -18.68 -13.20
CA ALA A 11 -7.58 -18.11 -12.55
C ALA A 11 -7.44 -16.60 -12.25
N GLN A 12 -6.23 -15.99 -12.39
CA GLN A 12 -6.00 -14.64 -11.91
C GLN A 12 -4.85 -13.92 -12.61
N SER A 13 -5.00 -12.61 -12.74
CA SER A 13 -3.96 -11.77 -13.34
C SER A 13 -3.72 -10.49 -12.55
N CYS A 14 -2.43 -10.12 -12.45
CA CYS A 14 -2.00 -8.88 -11.83
C CYS A 14 -1.80 -7.80 -12.88
N LEU A 15 -2.28 -6.60 -12.57
CA LEU A 15 -1.96 -5.38 -13.29
C LEU A 15 -1.05 -4.50 -12.43
N ASN A 16 -0.11 -3.82 -13.07
CA ASN A 16 0.73 -2.86 -12.41
C ASN A 16 -0.01 -1.52 -12.29
N ARG A 17 -0.30 -1.12 -11.07
CA ARG A 17 -1.02 0.11 -10.79
C ARG A 17 -0.04 1.28 -10.75
N LYS A 18 -0.28 2.30 -11.57
CA LYS A 18 0.52 3.52 -11.64
C LYS A 18 -0.26 4.68 -11.05
N VAL A 19 0.32 5.34 -10.06
CA VAL A 19 -0.34 6.43 -9.34
C VAL A 19 -0.08 7.76 -10.05
N PHE A 20 -1.15 8.53 -10.27
CA PHE A 20 -1.10 9.94 -10.65
C PHE A 20 -1.37 10.80 -9.42
N PHE A 21 -0.47 11.73 -9.13
CA PHE A 21 -0.60 12.61 -7.97
C PHE A 21 0.14 13.94 -8.20
N GLU A 22 -0.44 15.06 -7.77
CA GLU A 22 0.16 16.41 -7.93
C GLU A 22 0.62 16.66 -9.39
N ASN A 23 -0.26 16.36 -10.35
CA ASN A 23 -0.07 16.56 -11.78
C ASN A 23 1.10 15.78 -12.42
N GLN A 24 1.60 14.72 -11.75
CA GLN A 24 2.59 13.84 -12.37
C GLN A 24 2.38 12.37 -12.06
N TRP A 25 2.91 11.52 -12.92
CA TRP A 25 2.97 10.08 -12.72
C TRP A 25 4.12 9.72 -11.80
N ILE A 26 3.83 8.91 -10.78
CA ILE A 26 4.85 8.36 -9.89
C ILE A 26 5.47 7.13 -10.55
N ASN A 27 6.79 7.15 -10.70
CA ASN A 27 7.56 6.10 -11.40
C ASN A 27 8.46 5.30 -10.47
N TYR A 28 8.65 5.73 -9.23
CA TYR A 28 9.61 5.15 -8.30
C TYR A 28 9.04 5.04 -6.88
N GLY A 29 9.85 4.50 -5.99
CA GLY A 29 9.46 4.39 -4.58
C GLY A 29 8.54 3.22 -4.28
N GLU A 30 7.74 3.38 -3.23
CA GLU A 30 6.80 2.34 -2.80
C GLU A 30 5.44 2.41 -3.50
N TRP A 31 5.18 3.51 -4.20
CA TRP A 31 3.94 3.67 -4.94
C TRP A 31 4.04 3.10 -6.36
N PHE A 32 5.23 2.73 -6.81
CA PHE A 32 5.44 2.08 -8.10
C PHE A 32 6.77 1.28 -8.09
N PRO A 33 6.81 0.06 -8.68
CA PRO A 33 5.67 -0.70 -9.24
C PRO A 33 4.75 -1.26 -8.13
N ASP A 34 3.44 -1.27 -8.39
CA ASP A 34 2.42 -1.76 -7.47
C ASP A 34 1.54 -2.82 -8.16
N TRP A 35 1.94 -4.08 -8.01
CA TRP A 35 1.27 -5.20 -8.65
C TRP A 35 0.09 -5.68 -7.83
N ASN A 36 -1.11 -5.52 -8.37
CA ASN A 36 -2.35 -5.93 -7.73
C ASN A 36 -3.12 -6.91 -8.61
N ILE A 37 -3.70 -7.95 -8.01
CA ILE A 37 -4.63 -8.83 -8.69
C ILE A 37 -5.91 -8.03 -8.97
N ARG A 38 -6.30 -7.96 -10.24
CA ARG A 38 -7.47 -7.22 -10.68
C ARG A 38 -8.41 -8.04 -11.57
N ILE A 39 -7.93 -9.14 -12.12
CA ILE A 39 -8.71 -10.03 -12.96
C ILE A 39 -8.64 -11.42 -12.34
N PHE A 40 -9.78 -11.99 -12.01
CA PHE A 40 -9.91 -13.34 -11.48
C PHE A 40 -11.28 -13.92 -11.84
N ARG A 41 -11.37 -15.24 -11.84
CA ARG A 41 -12.64 -15.94 -12.10
C ARG A 41 -13.55 -15.85 -10.89
N SER A 42 -14.85 -15.72 -11.13
CA SER A 42 -15.85 -15.63 -10.06
C SER A 42 -15.93 -16.87 -9.16
N ASP A 43 -15.52 -18.03 -9.66
CA ASP A 43 -15.50 -19.31 -8.93
C ASP A 43 -14.20 -19.60 -8.18
N SER A 44 -13.18 -18.74 -8.33
CA SER A 44 -11.82 -18.98 -7.81
C SER A 44 -11.44 -18.13 -6.60
N TRP A 45 -12.38 -17.39 -6.04
CA TRP A 45 -12.11 -16.50 -4.92
C TRP A 45 -12.94 -16.80 -3.68
N LYS A 46 -12.39 -16.49 -2.53
CA LYS A 46 -13.12 -16.44 -1.27
C LYS A 46 -12.79 -15.11 -0.59
N MET A 47 -13.80 -14.50 0.01
CA MET A 47 -13.60 -13.33 0.83
C MET A 47 -13.01 -13.77 2.17
N GLU A 48 -11.88 -13.20 2.54
CA GLU A 48 -11.33 -13.34 3.87
C GLU A 48 -11.70 -12.09 4.67
N SER A 49 -12.50 -12.25 5.68
CA SER A 49 -12.79 -11.18 6.64
C SER A 49 -11.52 -10.88 7.43
N ARG A 50 -10.82 -9.80 7.09
CA ARG A 50 -9.73 -9.25 7.89
C ARG A 50 -10.19 -7.95 8.51
N ASP A 51 -9.87 -7.74 9.76
CA ASP A 51 -10.35 -6.59 10.58
C ASP A 51 -10.09 -5.20 9.96
N VAL A 52 -9.16 -5.06 9.03
CA VAL A 52 -8.77 -3.76 8.45
C VAL A 52 -8.81 -3.73 6.92
N HIS A 53 -8.66 -4.88 6.27
CA HIS A 53 -8.73 -5.00 4.82
C HIS A 53 -9.48 -6.28 4.48
N GLU A 54 -10.56 -6.13 3.76
CA GLU A 54 -11.18 -7.28 3.10
C GLU A 54 -10.15 -7.87 2.13
N GLY A 55 -9.69 -9.07 2.43
CA GLY A 55 -8.75 -9.81 1.60
C GLY A 55 -9.48 -10.75 0.68
N ILE A 56 -9.07 -10.79 -0.58
CA ILE A 56 -9.51 -11.83 -1.50
C ILE A 56 -8.46 -12.93 -1.45
N ILE A 57 -8.86 -14.13 -0.98
CA ILE A 57 -8.03 -15.33 -1.10
C ILE A 57 -8.34 -15.94 -2.46
N LEU A 58 -7.33 -16.08 -3.26
CA LEU A 58 -7.40 -16.64 -4.59
C LEU A 58 -6.66 -17.98 -4.64
N LYS A 59 -7.30 -18.98 -5.21
CA LYS A 59 -6.67 -20.28 -5.46
C LYS A 59 -5.90 -20.22 -6.78
N GLY A 60 -4.66 -20.69 -6.78
CA GLY A 60 -3.87 -20.84 -8.00
C GLY A 60 -2.77 -19.78 -8.19
N THR A 61 -2.11 -19.83 -9.33
CA THR A 61 -1.02 -18.93 -9.70
C THR A 61 -1.52 -17.68 -10.40
N SER A 62 -0.90 -16.52 -10.09
CA SER A 62 -1.20 -15.27 -10.77
C SER A 62 -0.20 -15.00 -11.91
N LYS A 63 -0.67 -14.41 -13.01
CA LYS A 63 0.18 -13.92 -14.10
C LYS A 63 0.21 -12.40 -14.10
N ARG A 64 1.39 -11.83 -14.30
CA ARG A 64 1.52 -10.39 -14.60
C ARG A 64 1.15 -10.15 -16.05
N LEU A 65 0.20 -9.24 -16.28
CA LEU A 65 -0.15 -8.78 -17.61
C LEU A 65 0.64 -7.53 -17.95
N ASN A 66 0.94 -7.39 -19.23
CA ASN A 66 1.49 -6.14 -19.75
C ASN A 66 0.40 -5.07 -19.73
N GLY A 67 0.78 -3.85 -19.35
CA GLY A 67 -0.12 -2.72 -19.23
C GLY A 67 -0.08 -2.08 -17.85
N LEU A 68 -0.57 -0.87 -17.78
CA LEU A 68 -0.64 -0.08 -16.57
C LEU A 68 -2.10 0.20 -16.23
N LEU A 69 -2.44 0.08 -14.95
CA LEU A 69 -3.72 0.54 -14.43
C LEU A 69 -3.51 1.93 -13.82
N GLU A 70 -4.02 2.94 -14.50
CA GLU A 70 -3.98 4.31 -14.01
C GLU A 70 -4.80 4.46 -12.73
N HIS A 71 -4.24 5.13 -11.74
CA HIS A 71 -4.87 5.23 -10.43
C HIS A 71 -4.68 6.62 -9.81
N HIS A 72 -5.78 7.32 -9.65
CA HIS A 72 -5.85 8.58 -8.94
C HIS A 72 -6.16 8.31 -7.46
N SER A 73 -5.12 7.98 -6.68
CA SER A 73 -5.26 7.51 -5.29
C SER A 73 -5.76 8.60 -4.35
N TYR A 74 -5.28 9.82 -4.52
CA TYR A 74 -5.52 10.95 -3.63
C TYR A 74 -5.87 12.18 -4.44
N ARG A 75 -6.80 12.99 -3.91
CA ARG A 75 -7.16 14.28 -4.53
C ARG A 75 -6.07 15.33 -4.31
N ASN A 76 -5.51 15.38 -3.11
CA ASN A 76 -4.48 16.32 -2.68
C ASN A 76 -3.78 15.79 -1.41
N TRP A 77 -2.85 16.55 -0.87
CA TRP A 77 -2.15 16.23 0.37
C TRP A 77 -3.06 16.16 1.61
N GLU A 78 -4.11 16.96 1.65
CA GLU A 78 -5.09 16.93 2.74
C GLU A 78 -5.84 15.59 2.78
N ASP A 79 -6.40 15.14 1.65
CA ASP A 79 -7.03 13.82 1.52
C ASP A 79 -6.05 12.69 1.88
N ARG A 80 -4.77 12.80 1.44
CA ARG A 80 -3.72 11.85 1.80
C ARG A 80 -3.48 11.81 3.32
N ASN A 81 -3.42 12.97 3.98
CA ASN A 81 -3.18 13.07 5.41
C ASN A 81 -4.36 12.54 6.23
N LEU A 82 -5.60 12.86 5.86
CA LEU A 82 -6.80 12.33 6.50
C LEU A 82 -6.85 10.81 6.45
N ARG A 83 -6.59 10.24 5.27
CA ARG A 83 -6.53 8.78 5.12
C ARG A 83 -5.37 8.16 5.90
N MET A 84 -4.21 8.81 5.92
CA MET A 84 -3.06 8.37 6.70
C MET A 84 -3.40 8.27 8.18
N ASP A 85 -4.07 9.27 8.73
CA ASP A 85 -4.48 9.27 10.13
C ASP A 85 -5.45 8.14 10.45
N LYS A 86 -6.53 8.02 9.65
CA LYS A 86 -7.54 6.97 9.78
C LYS A 86 -6.94 5.56 9.70
N TYR A 87 -6.14 5.29 8.65
CA TYR A 87 -5.54 3.96 8.47
C TYR A 87 -4.46 3.64 9.51
N SER A 88 -3.77 4.66 10.01
CA SER A 88 -2.80 4.50 11.11
C SER A 88 -3.49 4.10 12.41
N GLU A 89 -4.66 4.65 12.68
CA GLU A 89 -5.49 4.29 13.84
C GLU A 89 -6.02 2.87 13.73
N LEU A 90 -6.64 2.52 12.60
CA LEU A 90 -7.15 1.16 12.36
C LEU A 90 -6.02 0.11 12.49
N TRP A 91 -4.85 0.43 11.96
CA TRP A 91 -3.68 -0.45 12.06
C TRP A 91 -3.24 -0.61 13.53
N ALA A 92 -3.18 0.48 14.30
CA ALA A 92 -2.79 0.44 15.69
C ALA A 92 -3.77 -0.38 16.53
N LEU A 93 -5.08 -0.18 16.36
CA LEU A 93 -6.13 -0.95 17.00
C LEU A 93 -6.05 -2.45 16.68
N MET A 94 -5.84 -2.78 15.39
CA MET A 94 -5.66 -4.17 14.97
C MET A 94 -4.44 -4.82 15.65
N LYS A 95 -3.32 -4.10 15.72
CA LYS A 95 -2.10 -4.61 16.36
C LYS A 95 -2.25 -4.75 17.87
N PHE A 96 -2.91 -3.80 18.49
CA PHE A 96 -3.24 -3.84 19.92
C PHE A 96 -4.12 -5.05 20.28
N LYS A 97 -5.20 -5.30 19.52
CA LYS A 97 -6.05 -6.49 19.68
C LYS A 97 -5.28 -7.81 19.52
N LYS A 98 -4.21 -7.82 18.73
CA LYS A 98 -3.30 -8.98 18.56
C LYS A 98 -2.20 -9.07 19.65
N GLY A 99 -2.25 -8.23 20.66
CA GLY A 99 -1.28 -8.21 21.76
C GLY A 99 0.11 -7.68 21.38
N VAL A 100 0.23 -7.02 20.22
CA VAL A 100 1.52 -6.44 19.78
C VAL A 100 1.82 -5.20 20.65
N LYS A 101 3.02 -5.15 21.21
CA LYS A 101 3.49 -4.02 21.98
C LYS A 101 4.46 -3.18 21.15
N ALA A 102 4.46 -1.88 21.39
CA ALA A 102 5.41 -0.93 20.81
C ALA A 102 6.08 -0.12 21.93
N PHE A 103 7.33 0.26 21.73
CA PHE A 103 8.03 1.19 22.65
C PHE A 103 8.02 2.61 22.07
N LYS A 104 8.21 3.60 22.92
CA LYS A 104 8.02 5.04 22.64
C LYS A 104 8.73 5.53 21.36
N THR A 105 9.96 5.08 21.11
CA THR A 105 10.81 5.54 20.00
C THR A 105 10.76 4.63 18.77
N GLU A 106 10.05 3.51 18.84
CA GLU A 106 10.02 2.51 17.76
C GLU A 106 9.54 3.11 16.44
N GLY A 107 8.49 3.93 16.49
CA GLY A 107 7.96 4.60 15.31
C GLY A 107 9.00 5.46 14.59
N SER A 108 9.83 6.19 15.37
CA SER A 108 10.87 7.05 14.80
C SER A 108 11.97 6.27 14.09
N PHE A 109 12.49 5.19 14.69
CA PHE A 109 13.49 4.35 14.03
C PHE A 109 12.96 3.71 12.75
N ARG A 110 11.74 3.18 12.80
CA ARG A 110 11.09 2.59 11.62
C ARG A 110 10.79 3.61 10.53
N ALA A 111 10.44 4.84 10.90
CA ALA A 111 10.19 5.93 9.96
C ALA A 111 11.47 6.35 9.23
N ILE A 112 12.61 6.48 9.95
CA ILE A 112 13.90 6.80 9.34
C ILE A 112 14.30 5.72 8.33
N TRP A 113 14.20 4.45 8.72
CA TRP A 113 14.46 3.33 7.81
C TRP A 113 13.52 3.34 6.60
N ARG A 114 12.22 3.61 6.83
CA ARG A 114 11.23 3.63 5.76
C ARG A 114 11.47 4.76 4.77
N PHE A 115 11.87 5.93 5.26
CA PHE A 115 12.29 7.05 4.42
C PHE A 115 13.49 6.66 3.55
N PHE A 116 14.56 6.18 4.17
CA PHE A 116 15.77 5.77 3.46
C PHE A 116 15.48 4.71 2.39
N ARG A 117 14.72 3.69 2.77
CA ARG A 117 14.33 2.63 1.85
C ARG A 117 13.53 3.16 0.65
N ASN A 118 12.54 4.03 0.88
CA ASN A 118 11.71 4.58 -0.19
C ASN A 118 12.48 5.55 -1.06
N TYR A 119 13.19 6.49 -0.45
CA TYR A 119 13.85 7.60 -1.15
C TYR A 119 15.11 7.14 -1.87
N ILE A 120 15.97 6.36 -1.20
CA ILE A 120 17.26 5.92 -1.74
C ILE A 120 17.15 4.56 -2.43
N ILE A 121 16.79 3.49 -1.68
CA ILE A 121 16.85 2.12 -2.21
C ILE A 121 15.86 1.91 -3.34
N LYS A 122 14.65 2.46 -3.21
CA LYS A 122 13.61 2.38 -4.25
C LYS A 122 13.62 3.55 -5.23
N LEU A 123 14.71 4.32 -5.23
CA LEU A 123 14.96 5.41 -6.16
C LEU A 123 13.88 6.51 -6.18
N GLY A 124 13.17 6.71 -5.05
CA GLY A 124 12.13 7.73 -4.96
C GLY A 124 12.60 9.14 -5.27
N PHE A 125 13.91 9.41 -5.12
CA PHE A 125 14.52 10.69 -5.48
C PHE A 125 14.43 11.01 -6.98
N LEU A 126 14.26 10.00 -7.85
CA LEU A 126 14.11 10.19 -9.29
C LEU A 126 12.74 10.81 -9.67
N ASP A 127 11.76 10.77 -8.78
CA ASP A 127 10.50 11.51 -8.94
C ASP A 127 10.61 12.97 -8.44
N GLY A 128 11.84 13.46 -8.20
CA GLY A 128 12.14 14.85 -7.83
C GLY A 128 11.55 15.25 -6.47
N ILE A 129 11.07 16.48 -6.39
CA ILE A 129 10.50 17.06 -5.13
C ILE A 129 9.27 16.27 -4.67
N LEU A 130 8.45 15.77 -5.61
CA LEU A 130 7.29 14.97 -5.26
C LEU A 130 7.69 13.62 -4.65
N GLY A 131 8.73 12.97 -5.17
CA GLY A 131 9.30 11.75 -4.61
C GLY A 131 9.81 11.95 -3.17
N LEU A 132 10.44 13.11 -2.88
CA LEU A 132 10.85 13.48 -1.54
C LEU A 132 9.64 13.65 -0.60
N LYS A 133 8.62 14.42 -1.02
CA LYS A 133 7.40 14.64 -0.25
C LYS A 133 6.66 13.31 0.05
N ILE A 134 6.57 12.42 -0.93
CA ILE A 134 5.97 11.10 -0.77
C ILE A 134 6.77 10.27 0.24
N SER A 135 8.11 10.26 0.15
CA SER A 135 8.97 9.51 1.07
C SER A 135 8.82 9.99 2.51
N ILE A 136 8.75 11.31 2.72
CA ILE A 136 8.46 11.90 4.03
C ILE A 136 7.06 11.50 4.52
N SER A 137 6.05 11.54 3.66
CA SER A 137 4.68 11.17 4.01
C SER A 137 4.58 9.69 4.42
N ILE A 138 5.26 8.79 3.72
CA ILE A 138 5.32 7.35 4.07
C ILE A 138 6.01 7.15 5.42
N ALA A 139 7.11 7.87 5.67
CA ALA A 139 7.80 7.81 6.95
C ALA A 139 6.93 8.32 8.11
N LYS A 140 6.23 9.45 7.91
CA LYS A 140 5.26 9.99 8.88
C LYS A 140 4.15 8.97 9.19
N GLU A 141 3.63 8.27 8.18
CA GLU A 141 2.61 7.26 8.38
C GLU A 141 3.11 6.11 9.27
N VAL A 142 4.32 5.64 9.03
CA VAL A 142 4.92 4.59 9.87
C VAL A 142 5.10 5.07 11.31
N ASN A 143 5.64 6.27 11.50
CA ASN A 143 5.79 6.85 12.84
C ASN A 143 4.44 6.95 13.56
N LEU A 144 3.42 7.44 12.87
CA LEU A 144 2.08 7.63 13.44
C LEU A 144 1.44 6.30 13.87
N LYS A 145 1.58 5.24 13.06
CA LYS A 145 1.12 3.88 13.38
C LYS A 145 1.67 3.39 14.71
N TYR A 146 2.98 3.47 14.88
CA TYR A 146 3.64 3.00 16.10
C TYR A 146 3.41 3.92 17.30
N LYS A 147 3.33 5.24 17.08
CA LYS A 147 2.95 6.19 18.12
C LYS A 147 1.55 5.89 18.70
N LYS A 148 0.56 5.69 17.82
CA LYS A 148 -0.81 5.33 18.23
C LYS A 148 -0.83 3.97 18.94
N LEU A 149 -0.08 2.98 18.46
CA LEU A 149 0.03 1.67 19.12
C LEU A 149 0.65 1.79 20.51
N TYR A 150 1.73 2.57 20.65
CA TYR A 150 2.34 2.82 21.96
C TYR A 150 1.36 3.48 22.94
N GLN A 151 0.58 4.47 22.48
CA GLN A 151 -0.44 5.12 23.30
C GLN A 151 -1.50 4.15 23.80
N LEU A 152 -1.98 3.23 22.94
CA LEU A 152 -2.93 2.19 23.33
C LEU A 152 -2.32 1.19 24.34
N ASN A 153 -1.04 0.88 24.24
CA ASN A 153 -0.35 -0.02 25.17
C ASN A 153 -0.06 0.63 26.54
N SER A 154 -0.17 1.96 26.65
CA SER A 154 0.15 2.71 27.86
C SER A 154 -1.10 3.09 28.68
N GLN A 155 -2.29 2.72 28.19
CA GLN A 155 -3.57 2.83 28.89
C GLN A 155 -3.83 1.56 29.72
#